data_f66de233418d25a6505d283e1c1f4bf0
#
_entry.id   f66de233418d25a6505d283e1c1f4bf0
#
_cell.length_a   1.000
_cell.length_b   1.000
_cell.length_c   1.000
_cell.angle_alpha   90.00
_cell.angle_beta   90.00
_cell.angle_gamma   90.00
#
_symmetry.space_group_name_H-M   'P 1'
#
loop_
_entity.id
_entity.type
_entity.pdbx_description
1 polymer ?
#
loop_
_entity_poly.entity_id
_entity_poly.type
_entity_poly.pdbx_seq_one_letter_code
_entity_poly.pdbx_strand_id
1 'polypeptide(L)'
;MPLVISFTLNLEELTLQECNKFWDKTEARVSPYEKLKILSVTGGVPRYLEEIDPKKNAEFNIQQLCFKKGGLLTTELEKVFSDLFSNRSKIYKEIINCFIYGPTDIKTVSNRLKVGRSGLISSYLEDLVKANFLSRDYTWKLKTGKPSLLSHFRLSDNYLRFYLKCIEPNIALIEKGGFQEKSLNSLPGWNSMMGLQFQNLVLHNRLLIQKKLHIRPEDIVIDNPYFQRKTDTHKGCQIDYMIQTKFNNLFVCEIKFSKNEVGVDVIQEMEEKLSRLTQPRGFSYWPVLIHVNGVSEKVEDSGFFTEIIDFGEFLSWS
;
A
#
# COMPACT_ATOMS: atom_id res chain seq x y z
N MET A 1 44.50 8.77 14.48
CA MET A 1 43.18 9.14 14.00
C MET A 1 42.19 8.21 14.66
N PRO A 2 41.21 8.68 15.42
CA PRO A 2 40.16 7.81 15.94
C PRO A 2 39.30 7.32 14.78
N LEU A 3 39.07 6.00 14.70
CA LEU A 3 38.09 5.40 13.79
C LEU A 3 36.71 5.89 14.21
N VAL A 4 36.08 6.73 13.40
CA VAL A 4 34.68 7.07 13.55
C VAL A 4 33.90 5.95 12.88
N ILE A 5 33.33 5.05 13.69
CA ILE A 5 32.38 4.03 13.22
C ILE A 5 31.00 4.72 13.19
N SER A 6 30.47 4.98 12.01
CA SER A 6 29.10 5.44 11.85
C SER A 6 28.18 4.23 11.65
N PHE A 7 27.15 4.11 12.48
CA PHE A 7 26.07 3.16 12.29
C PHE A 7 24.89 3.88 11.63
N THR A 8 24.37 3.30 10.56
CA THR A 8 23.10 3.74 9.98
C THR A 8 22.01 2.80 10.48
N LEU A 9 21.07 3.31 11.28
CA LEU A 9 19.90 2.57 11.73
C LEU A 9 18.71 2.96 10.86
N ASN A 10 18.20 2.02 10.07
CA ASN A 10 16.93 2.19 9.38
C ASN A 10 15.81 1.78 10.33
N LEU A 11 14.97 2.74 10.71
CA LEU A 11 13.74 2.46 11.45
C LEU A 11 12.65 2.12 10.43
N GLU A 12 12.16 0.89 10.50
CA GLU A 12 11.02 0.44 9.71
C GLU A 12 9.71 0.72 10.46
N GLU A 13 8.59 0.72 9.73
CA GLU A 13 7.27 0.75 10.35
C GLU A 13 7.06 -0.50 11.22
N LEU A 14 6.27 -0.36 12.27
CA LEU A 14 5.88 -1.48 13.13
C LEU A 14 5.11 -2.53 12.31
N THR A 15 5.31 -3.80 12.65
CA THR A 15 4.49 -4.90 12.14
C THR A 15 3.05 -4.79 12.63
N LEU A 16 2.11 -5.46 11.97
CA LEU A 16 0.70 -5.45 12.40
C LEU A 16 0.53 -5.94 13.85
N GLN A 17 1.30 -6.94 14.27
CA GLN A 17 1.26 -7.45 15.63
C GLN A 17 1.72 -6.41 16.66
N GLU A 18 2.76 -5.64 16.33
CA GLU A 18 3.24 -4.55 17.19
C GLU A 18 2.25 -3.39 17.20
N CYS A 19 1.68 -3.04 16.05
CA CYS A 19 0.62 -2.04 15.95
C CYS A 19 -0.59 -2.42 16.81
N ASN A 20 -0.96 -3.70 16.86
CA ASN A 20 -2.11 -4.16 17.64
C ASN A 20 -2.00 -3.81 19.12
N LYS A 21 -0.79 -3.77 19.69
CA LYS A 21 -0.53 -3.44 21.10
C LYS A 21 -1.01 -2.04 21.53
N PHE A 22 -1.22 -1.13 20.56
CA PHE A 22 -1.78 0.20 20.87
C PHE A 22 -3.26 0.14 21.30
N TRP A 23 -3.96 -0.97 20.99
CA TRP A 23 -5.33 -1.24 21.42
C TRP A 23 -5.45 -2.16 22.63
N ASP A 24 -4.35 -2.81 23.07
CA ASP A 24 -4.36 -3.79 24.18
C ASP A 24 -4.66 -3.18 25.54
N LYS A 25 -4.48 -1.85 25.68
CA LYS A 25 -4.70 -1.11 26.94
C LYS A 25 -6.18 -0.81 27.23
N THR A 26 -7.08 -1.28 26.40
CA THR A 26 -8.51 -1.02 26.53
C THR A 26 -9.31 -2.32 26.49
N GLU A 27 -10.39 -2.38 27.29
CA GLU A 27 -11.39 -3.44 27.19
C GLU A 27 -12.30 -3.29 25.96
N ALA A 28 -12.20 -2.17 25.25
CA ALA A 28 -12.97 -1.92 24.04
C ALA A 28 -12.50 -2.84 22.91
N ARG A 29 -13.40 -3.65 22.37
CA ARG A 29 -13.14 -4.51 21.22
C ARG A 29 -13.27 -3.68 19.94
N VAL A 30 -12.16 -3.19 19.44
CA VAL A 30 -12.08 -2.49 18.15
C VAL A 30 -11.95 -3.52 17.03
N SER A 31 -12.83 -3.47 16.02
CA SER A 31 -12.78 -4.41 14.91
C SER A 31 -11.48 -4.26 14.10
N PRO A 32 -10.97 -5.33 13.47
CA PRO A 32 -9.82 -5.27 12.59
C PRO A 32 -9.98 -4.24 11.47
N TYR A 33 -11.19 -4.08 10.93
CA TYR A 33 -11.48 -3.07 9.92
C TYR A 33 -11.24 -1.64 10.41
N GLU A 34 -11.68 -1.30 11.63
CA GLU A 34 -11.42 0.02 12.23
C GLU A 34 -9.93 0.25 12.47
N LYS A 35 -9.20 -0.76 12.95
CA LYS A 35 -7.74 -0.70 13.10
C LYS A 35 -7.06 -0.49 11.76
N LEU A 36 -7.41 -1.27 10.73
CA LEU A 36 -6.87 -1.14 9.38
C LEU A 36 -7.17 0.21 8.71
N LYS A 37 -8.34 0.82 9.00
CA LYS A 37 -8.63 2.20 8.56
C LYS A 37 -7.63 3.20 9.13
N ILE A 38 -7.30 3.10 10.41
CA ILE A 38 -6.31 3.97 11.05
C ILE A 38 -4.93 3.71 10.45
N LEU A 39 -4.50 2.46 10.40
CA LEU A 39 -3.21 2.05 9.83
C LEU A 39 -3.08 2.42 8.33
N SER A 40 -4.18 2.43 7.60
CA SER A 40 -4.21 2.93 6.22
C SER A 40 -3.91 4.42 6.11
N VAL A 41 -3.99 5.19 7.19
CA VAL A 41 -3.65 6.62 7.22
C VAL A 41 -2.29 6.86 7.87
N THR A 42 -2.03 6.19 9.00
CA THR A 42 -0.84 6.41 9.83
C THR A 42 0.36 5.56 9.42
N GLY A 43 0.14 4.47 8.66
CA GLY A 43 1.13 3.40 8.57
C GLY A 43 1.36 2.76 9.95
N GLY A 44 2.46 2.05 10.07
CA GLY A 44 2.97 1.51 11.34
C GLY A 44 3.91 2.47 12.07
N VAL A 45 3.72 3.79 11.93
CA VAL A 45 4.60 4.79 12.56
C VAL A 45 4.25 4.95 14.04
N PRO A 46 5.15 4.57 15.00
CA PRO A 46 4.84 4.58 16.43
C PRO A 46 4.32 5.92 16.92
N ARG A 47 4.97 7.02 16.52
CA ARG A 47 4.63 8.38 16.92
C ARG A 47 3.18 8.76 16.59
N TYR A 48 2.64 8.25 15.48
CA TYR A 48 1.26 8.53 15.08
C TYR A 48 0.27 7.64 15.84
N LEU A 49 0.69 6.39 16.12
CA LEU A 49 -0.12 5.43 16.87
C LEU A 49 -0.26 5.78 18.36
N GLU A 50 0.72 6.46 18.94
CA GLU A 50 0.66 6.98 20.32
C GLU A 50 -0.45 7.99 20.55
N GLU A 51 -0.87 8.70 19.50
CA GLU A 51 -1.92 9.75 19.58
C GLU A 51 -3.34 9.19 19.38
N ILE A 52 -3.48 7.87 19.18
CA ILE A 52 -4.79 7.22 18.99
C ILE A 52 -5.50 7.10 20.33
N ASP A 53 -6.79 7.46 20.38
CA ASP A 53 -7.68 7.04 21.45
C ASP A 53 -8.27 5.66 21.10
N PRO A 54 -7.80 4.57 21.75
CA PRO A 54 -8.25 3.22 21.44
C PRO A 54 -9.71 2.94 21.83
N LYS A 55 -10.39 3.87 22.53
CA LYS A 55 -11.81 3.79 22.88
C LYS A 55 -12.72 4.43 21.84
N LYS A 56 -12.16 5.03 20.79
CA LYS A 56 -12.88 5.72 19.74
C LYS A 56 -12.71 5.00 18.40
N ASN A 57 -13.68 5.23 17.50
CA ASN A 57 -13.64 4.67 16.14
C ASN A 57 -12.55 5.34 15.27
N ALA A 58 -12.28 4.75 14.11
CA ALA A 58 -11.28 5.25 13.19
C ALA A 58 -11.59 6.66 12.67
N GLU A 59 -12.87 6.96 12.41
CA GLU A 59 -13.27 8.28 11.93
C GLU A 59 -12.89 9.37 12.92
N PHE A 60 -13.21 9.18 14.20
CA PHE A 60 -12.81 10.11 15.26
C PHE A 60 -11.29 10.30 15.32
N ASN A 61 -10.53 9.20 15.37
CA ASN A 61 -9.07 9.26 15.47
C ASN A 61 -8.44 9.98 14.27
N ILE A 62 -8.86 9.63 13.05
CA ILE A 62 -8.35 10.27 11.82
C ILE A 62 -8.72 11.76 11.81
N GLN A 63 -9.93 12.13 12.24
CA GLN A 63 -10.33 13.53 12.35
C GLN A 63 -9.45 14.31 13.32
N GLN A 64 -9.17 13.75 14.50
CA GLN A 64 -8.31 14.40 15.51
C GLN A 64 -6.88 14.58 15.01
N LEU A 65 -6.32 13.56 14.35
CA LEU A 65 -4.94 13.58 13.86
C LEU A 65 -4.76 14.50 12.62
N CYS A 66 -5.72 14.46 11.68
CA CYS A 66 -5.53 14.97 10.33
C CYS A 66 -6.36 16.22 10.02
N PHE A 67 -7.49 16.46 10.69
CA PHE A 67 -8.45 17.50 10.31
C PHE A 67 -8.84 18.45 11.43
N LYS A 68 -8.29 18.28 12.63
CA LYS A 68 -8.39 19.24 13.71
C LYS A 68 -7.30 20.29 13.58
N LYS A 69 -7.62 21.55 13.85
CA LYS A 69 -6.62 22.62 13.96
C LYS A 69 -5.53 22.23 14.96
N GLY A 70 -4.28 22.22 14.53
CA GLY A 70 -3.15 21.78 15.36
C GLY A 70 -3.05 20.26 15.53
N GLY A 71 -3.81 19.46 14.78
CA GLY A 71 -3.64 18.01 14.73
C GLY A 71 -2.21 17.63 14.27
N LEU A 72 -1.66 16.57 14.85
CA LEU A 72 -0.26 16.16 14.58
C LEU A 72 0.05 16.07 13.11
N LEU A 73 -0.82 15.40 12.34
CA LEU A 73 -0.59 15.12 10.92
C LEU A 73 -0.95 16.28 9.97
N THR A 74 -1.42 17.41 10.50
CA THR A 74 -1.72 18.59 9.65
C THR A 74 -0.48 19.33 9.18
N THR A 75 0.61 19.30 9.96
CA THR A 75 1.85 20.05 9.68
C THR A 75 3.10 19.17 9.60
N GLU A 76 2.98 17.88 9.91
CA GLU A 76 4.11 16.95 10.01
C GLU A 76 4.85 16.81 8.70
N LEU A 77 4.13 16.73 7.56
CA LEU A 77 4.77 16.54 6.25
C LEU A 77 5.68 17.71 5.87
N GLU A 78 5.28 18.93 6.17
CA GLU A 78 6.09 20.11 5.83
C GLU A 78 7.42 20.10 6.58
N LYS A 79 7.42 19.66 7.83
CA LYS A 79 8.63 19.49 8.64
C LYS A 79 9.53 18.39 8.05
N VAL A 80 8.96 17.19 7.83
CA VAL A 80 9.68 16.05 7.26
C VAL A 80 10.32 16.40 5.92
N PHE A 81 9.56 17.08 5.03
CA PHE A 81 10.09 17.48 3.71
C PHE A 81 11.14 18.57 3.78
N SER A 82 10.97 19.54 4.69
CA SER A 82 11.99 20.57 4.93
C SER A 82 13.30 19.96 5.40
N ASP A 83 13.22 19.04 6.36
CA ASP A 83 14.39 18.41 6.97
C ASP A 83 15.14 17.51 5.98
N LEU A 84 14.42 16.72 5.18
CA LEU A 84 15.02 15.76 4.25
C LEU A 84 15.50 16.40 2.95
N PHE A 85 14.76 17.35 2.39
CA PHE A 85 14.98 17.84 1.03
C PHE A 85 15.35 19.32 0.93
N SER A 86 15.28 20.06 2.02
CA SER A 86 15.66 21.48 2.08
C SER A 86 15.09 22.28 0.89
N ASN A 87 15.94 22.96 0.14
CA ASN A 87 15.54 23.80 -1.01
C ASN A 87 14.94 23.03 -2.19
N ARG A 88 14.99 21.70 -2.20
CA ARG A 88 14.46 20.84 -3.26
C ARG A 88 13.08 20.24 -2.95
N SER A 89 12.48 20.58 -1.81
CA SER A 89 11.18 20.05 -1.35
C SER A 89 10.08 20.16 -2.41
N LYS A 90 10.04 21.26 -3.17
CA LYS A 90 9.03 21.48 -4.20
C LYS A 90 9.06 20.44 -5.32
N ILE A 91 10.24 20.16 -5.88
CA ILE A 91 10.35 19.17 -6.99
C ILE A 91 10.06 17.75 -6.51
N TYR A 92 10.48 17.38 -5.30
CA TYR A 92 10.14 16.08 -4.73
C TYR A 92 8.63 15.91 -4.54
N LYS A 93 7.95 16.96 -4.07
CA LYS A 93 6.49 16.97 -3.93
C LYS A 93 5.77 16.83 -5.28
N GLU A 94 6.23 17.54 -6.31
CA GLU A 94 5.70 17.42 -7.68
C GLU A 94 5.88 16.00 -8.23
N ILE A 95 7.02 15.36 -7.96
CA ILE A 95 7.29 13.98 -8.36
C ILE A 95 6.34 13.02 -7.62
N ILE A 96 6.19 13.15 -6.30
CA ILE A 96 5.32 12.29 -5.49
C ILE A 96 3.85 12.41 -5.93
N ASN A 97 3.41 13.61 -6.30
CA ASN A 97 2.07 13.84 -6.83
C ASN A 97 1.75 12.98 -8.07
N CYS A 98 2.76 12.55 -8.82
CA CYS A 98 2.56 11.63 -9.94
C CYS A 98 2.07 10.23 -9.52
N PHE A 99 2.18 9.86 -8.24
CA PHE A 99 1.89 8.52 -7.70
C PHE A 99 0.66 8.46 -6.80
N ILE A 100 -0.02 9.57 -6.55
CA ILE A 100 -1.19 9.63 -5.64
C ILE A 100 -2.30 8.66 -6.09
N TYR A 101 -2.52 8.54 -7.39
CA TYR A 101 -3.60 7.73 -7.96
C TYR A 101 -3.19 6.31 -8.33
N GLY A 102 -1.96 5.91 -8.04
CA GLY A 102 -1.47 4.56 -8.28
C GLY A 102 -0.04 4.49 -8.79
N PRO A 103 0.48 3.28 -8.99
CA PRO A 103 1.83 3.06 -9.50
C PRO A 103 2.00 3.60 -10.93
N THR A 104 3.19 4.09 -11.24
CA THR A 104 3.50 4.55 -12.60
C THR A 104 4.99 4.39 -12.93
N ASP A 105 5.34 4.46 -14.20
CA ASP A 105 6.73 4.35 -14.67
C ASP A 105 7.39 5.73 -14.82
N ILE A 106 8.72 5.72 -14.89
CA ILE A 106 9.53 6.95 -15.04
C ILE A 106 9.19 7.77 -16.27
N LYS A 107 8.78 7.11 -17.37
CA LYS A 107 8.38 7.81 -18.62
C LYS A 107 7.13 8.65 -18.39
N THR A 108 6.16 8.08 -17.68
CA THR A 108 4.92 8.77 -17.33
C THR A 108 5.19 9.95 -16.38
N VAL A 109 6.08 9.77 -15.40
CA VAL A 109 6.53 10.87 -14.50
C VAL A 109 7.16 12.00 -15.31
N SER A 110 8.13 11.69 -16.18
CA SER A 110 8.80 12.69 -17.03
C SER A 110 7.82 13.46 -17.92
N ASN A 111 6.83 12.76 -18.49
CA ASN A 111 5.79 13.38 -19.32
C ASN A 111 4.89 14.32 -18.52
N ARG A 112 4.46 13.92 -17.31
CA ARG A 112 3.61 14.74 -16.44
C ARG A 112 4.31 16.02 -15.98
N LEU A 113 5.61 15.90 -15.66
CA LEU A 113 6.42 17.05 -15.24
C LEU A 113 6.94 17.89 -16.40
N LYS A 114 6.66 17.49 -17.66
CA LYS A 114 7.14 18.15 -18.88
C LYS A 114 8.66 18.35 -18.92
N VAL A 115 9.40 17.42 -18.30
CA VAL A 115 10.87 17.40 -18.30
C VAL A 115 11.34 16.29 -19.22
N GLY A 116 12.41 16.55 -19.98
CA GLY A 116 13.04 15.51 -20.79
C GLY A 116 13.51 14.34 -19.93
N ARG A 117 13.78 13.16 -20.57
CA ARG A 117 14.42 12.02 -19.90
C ARG A 117 15.80 12.47 -19.41
N SER A 118 15.90 12.95 -18.20
CA SER A 118 17.15 13.33 -17.57
C SER A 118 17.52 12.34 -16.49
N GLY A 119 18.81 12.05 -16.33
CA GLY A 119 19.33 11.30 -15.19
C GLY A 119 18.89 11.90 -13.85
N LEU A 120 18.52 13.17 -13.84
CA LEU A 120 18.05 13.90 -12.67
C LEU A 120 16.74 13.35 -12.09
N ILE A 121 15.73 13.02 -12.95
CA ILE A 121 14.47 12.39 -12.48
C ILE A 121 14.74 11.02 -11.88
N SER A 122 15.64 10.22 -12.49
CA SER A 122 16.04 8.94 -11.92
C SER A 122 16.66 9.10 -10.53
N SER A 123 17.55 10.09 -10.36
CA SER A 123 18.17 10.39 -9.06
C SER A 123 17.13 10.78 -8.01
N TYR A 124 16.19 11.67 -8.35
CA TYR A 124 15.12 12.06 -7.41
C TYR A 124 14.23 10.88 -7.02
N LEU A 125 13.89 9.99 -7.96
CA LEU A 125 13.13 8.78 -7.66
C LEU A 125 13.90 7.82 -6.75
N GLU A 126 15.21 7.67 -6.96
CA GLU A 126 16.08 6.88 -6.08
C GLU A 126 16.19 7.46 -4.67
N ASP A 127 16.30 8.79 -4.54
CA ASP A 127 16.29 9.46 -3.25
C ASP A 127 14.97 9.20 -2.49
N LEU A 128 13.82 9.29 -3.19
CA LEU A 128 12.51 9.00 -2.60
C LEU A 128 12.33 7.52 -2.22
N VAL A 129 12.96 6.60 -2.95
CA VAL A 129 12.99 5.16 -2.58
C VAL A 129 13.86 4.95 -1.35
N LYS A 130 15.04 5.58 -1.27
CA LYS A 130 15.91 5.51 -0.08
C LYS A 130 15.26 6.11 1.17
N ALA A 131 14.41 7.13 0.99
CA ALA A 131 13.64 7.74 2.07
C ALA A 131 12.36 6.96 2.43
N ASN A 132 12.11 5.80 1.83
CA ASN A 132 10.94 4.94 2.00
C ASN A 132 9.58 5.58 1.61
N PHE A 133 9.60 6.73 0.91
CA PHE A 133 8.37 7.32 0.37
C PHE A 133 7.84 6.58 -0.85
N LEU A 134 8.75 6.06 -1.67
CA LEU A 134 8.40 5.24 -2.83
C LEU A 134 8.99 3.85 -2.72
N SER A 135 8.24 2.86 -3.20
CA SER A 135 8.78 1.55 -3.55
C SER A 135 9.01 1.48 -5.06
N ARG A 136 10.05 0.77 -5.47
CA ARG A 136 10.29 0.44 -6.87
C ARG A 136 10.01 -1.03 -7.09
N ASP A 137 8.87 -1.31 -7.74
CA ASP A 137 8.39 -2.66 -7.98
C ASP A 137 8.87 -3.09 -9.39
N TYR A 138 9.70 -4.14 -9.45
CA TYR A 138 10.18 -4.71 -10.70
C TYR A 138 9.28 -5.87 -11.10
N THR A 139 8.81 -5.86 -12.35
CA THR A 139 8.22 -7.07 -12.94
C THR A 139 9.32 -8.03 -13.37
N TRP A 140 8.95 -9.26 -13.72
CA TRP A 140 9.93 -10.29 -14.09
C TRP A 140 9.42 -11.16 -15.25
N LYS A 141 10.33 -11.94 -15.81
CA LYS A 141 10.00 -12.93 -16.84
C LYS A 141 9.52 -14.21 -16.18
N LEU A 142 8.24 -14.52 -16.23
CA LEU A 142 7.63 -15.67 -15.55
C LEU A 142 8.36 -16.99 -15.84
N LYS A 143 8.78 -17.24 -17.12
CA LYS A 143 9.48 -18.47 -17.49
C LYS A 143 10.82 -18.68 -16.78
N THR A 144 11.51 -17.61 -16.40
CA THR A 144 12.88 -17.68 -15.84
C THR A 144 13.01 -17.16 -14.43
N GLY A 145 11.98 -16.49 -13.89
CA GLY A 145 12.05 -15.80 -12.60
C GLY A 145 12.99 -14.58 -12.59
N LYS A 146 13.63 -14.24 -13.72
CA LYS A 146 14.62 -13.15 -13.75
C LYS A 146 13.92 -11.79 -13.78
N PRO A 147 14.32 -10.83 -12.94
CA PRO A 147 13.80 -9.46 -12.98
C PRO A 147 13.91 -8.85 -14.38
N SER A 148 12.92 -8.08 -14.76
CA SER A 148 12.91 -7.27 -15.97
C SER A 148 13.47 -5.88 -15.66
N LEU A 149 13.93 -5.17 -16.70
CA LEU A 149 14.25 -3.73 -16.57
C LEU A 149 12.98 -2.87 -16.39
N LEU A 150 11.82 -3.46 -16.65
CA LEU A 150 10.54 -2.78 -16.50
C LEU A 150 10.20 -2.69 -15.00
N SER A 151 10.04 -1.47 -14.50
CA SER A 151 9.65 -1.21 -13.12
C SER A 151 8.61 -0.10 -13.07
N HIS A 152 7.73 -0.17 -12.06
CA HIS A 152 6.87 0.91 -11.63
C HIS A 152 7.33 1.42 -10.27
N PHE A 153 7.11 2.70 -10.04
CA PHE A 153 7.23 3.28 -8.71
C PHE A 153 5.84 3.40 -8.10
N ARG A 154 5.74 3.09 -6.82
CA ARG A 154 4.51 3.13 -6.03
C ARG A 154 4.75 3.98 -4.80
N LEU A 155 3.81 4.86 -4.48
CA LEU A 155 3.82 5.60 -3.21
C LEU A 155 3.54 4.60 -2.08
N SER A 156 4.59 4.26 -1.31
CA SER A 156 4.55 3.26 -0.24
C SER A 156 4.16 3.85 1.12
N ASP A 157 4.44 5.13 1.33
CA ASP A 157 4.07 5.83 2.55
C ASP A 157 2.58 6.20 2.54
N ASN A 158 1.82 5.63 3.49
CA ASN A 158 0.39 5.82 3.60
C ASN A 158 0.02 7.22 4.07
N TYR A 159 0.74 7.78 5.05
CA TYR A 159 0.48 9.13 5.51
C TYR A 159 0.71 10.16 4.41
N LEU A 160 1.78 10.03 3.66
CA LEU A 160 2.12 10.96 2.58
C LEU A 160 1.02 11.02 1.50
N ARG A 161 0.51 9.86 1.05
CA ARG A 161 -0.63 9.84 0.12
C ARG A 161 -1.85 10.50 0.72
N PHE A 162 -2.16 10.19 1.98
CA PHE A 162 -3.32 10.74 2.68
C PHE A 162 -3.21 12.26 2.81
N TYR A 163 -2.03 12.76 3.19
CA TYR A 163 -1.78 14.19 3.31
C TYR A 163 -2.03 14.92 1.99
N LEU A 164 -1.37 14.51 0.91
CA LEU A 164 -1.45 15.17 -0.38
C LEU A 164 -2.86 15.13 -0.99
N LYS A 165 -3.60 14.06 -0.73
CA LYS A 165 -4.95 13.89 -1.30
C LYS A 165 -6.06 14.46 -0.45
N CYS A 166 -5.92 14.42 0.88
CA CYS A 166 -7.02 14.72 1.80
C CYS A 166 -6.74 15.91 2.71
N ILE A 167 -5.53 16.04 3.24
CA ILE A 167 -5.22 17.11 4.20
C ILE A 167 -4.88 18.41 3.46
N GLU A 168 -3.90 18.38 2.58
CA GLU A 168 -3.39 19.56 1.89
C GLU A 168 -4.48 20.37 1.16
N PRO A 169 -5.39 19.76 0.37
CA PRO A 169 -6.46 20.52 -0.28
C PRO A 169 -7.46 21.17 0.69
N ASN A 170 -7.47 20.73 1.94
CA ASN A 170 -8.39 21.18 2.97
C ASN A 170 -7.72 22.03 4.08
N ILE A 171 -6.43 22.33 3.98
CA ILE A 171 -5.67 23.04 5.02
C ILE A 171 -6.35 24.34 5.44
N ALA A 172 -6.78 25.16 4.49
CA ALA A 172 -7.44 26.44 4.78
C ALA A 172 -8.77 26.27 5.57
N LEU A 173 -9.49 25.17 5.34
CA LEU A 173 -10.71 24.83 6.06
C LEU A 173 -10.40 24.26 7.45
N ILE A 174 -9.35 23.44 7.57
CA ILE A 174 -8.87 22.87 8.82
C ILE A 174 -8.43 23.98 9.77
N GLU A 175 -7.64 24.95 9.29
CA GLU A 175 -7.17 26.09 10.07
C GLU A 175 -8.30 26.98 10.60
N LYS A 176 -9.41 27.04 9.87
CA LYS A 176 -10.63 27.75 10.30
C LYS A 176 -11.54 26.90 11.22
N GLY A 177 -11.18 25.63 11.50
CA GLY A 177 -11.99 24.70 12.31
C GLY A 177 -13.24 24.16 11.60
N GLY A 178 -13.41 24.43 10.30
CA GLY A 178 -14.63 24.08 9.55
C GLY A 178 -14.68 22.65 9.00
N PHE A 179 -13.65 21.84 9.22
CA PHE A 179 -13.63 20.46 8.68
C PHE A 179 -14.27 19.43 9.62
N GLN A 180 -14.34 19.70 10.93
CA GLN A 180 -14.68 18.71 11.97
C GLN A 180 -16.06 18.05 11.83
N GLU A 181 -16.99 18.65 11.09
CA GLU A 181 -18.34 18.11 10.89
C GLU A 181 -18.48 17.27 9.60
N LYS A 182 -17.41 17.15 8.81
CA LYS A 182 -17.44 16.38 7.56
C LYS A 182 -17.10 14.92 7.81
N SER A 183 -17.90 14.00 7.27
CA SER A 183 -17.55 12.59 7.24
C SER A 183 -16.35 12.33 6.30
N LEU A 184 -15.44 11.45 6.71
CA LEU A 184 -14.30 11.03 5.88
C LEU A 184 -14.75 10.36 4.58
N ASN A 185 -15.88 9.66 4.61
CA ASN A 185 -16.43 9.01 3.41
C ASN A 185 -16.89 10.03 2.34
N SER A 186 -17.07 11.30 2.70
CA SER A 186 -17.39 12.38 1.76
C SER A 186 -16.16 12.89 0.99
N LEU A 187 -14.96 12.49 1.37
CA LEU A 187 -13.73 12.88 0.68
C LEU A 187 -13.67 12.28 -0.73
N PRO A 188 -13.32 13.08 -1.75
CA PRO A 188 -13.29 12.60 -3.13
C PRO A 188 -12.34 11.42 -3.31
N GLY A 189 -12.86 10.32 -3.86
CA GLY A 189 -12.08 9.11 -4.14
C GLY A 189 -11.58 8.38 -2.89
N TRP A 190 -12.31 8.49 -1.77
CA TRP A 190 -12.00 7.82 -0.51
C TRP A 190 -11.77 6.32 -0.68
N ASN A 191 -12.72 5.60 -1.28
CA ASN A 191 -12.62 4.14 -1.44
C ASN A 191 -11.40 3.71 -2.27
N SER A 192 -11.15 4.39 -3.39
CA SER A 192 -9.98 4.10 -4.23
C SER A 192 -8.67 4.38 -3.52
N MET A 193 -8.61 5.44 -2.72
CA MET A 193 -7.44 5.75 -1.92
C MET A 193 -7.22 4.69 -0.84
N MET A 194 -8.26 4.34 -0.10
CA MET A 194 -8.17 3.33 0.96
C MET A 194 -7.77 1.96 0.40
N GLY A 195 -8.20 1.61 -0.81
CA GLY A 195 -7.74 0.41 -1.51
C GLY A 195 -6.21 0.41 -1.74
N LEU A 196 -5.65 1.52 -2.25
CA LEU A 196 -4.20 1.67 -2.44
C LEU A 196 -3.42 1.67 -1.12
N GLN A 197 -4.00 2.25 -0.06
CA GLN A 197 -3.41 2.25 1.28
C GLN A 197 -3.38 0.86 1.88
N PHE A 198 -4.48 0.13 1.76
CA PHE A 198 -4.58 -1.25 2.22
C PHE A 198 -3.63 -2.18 1.45
N GLN A 199 -3.51 -2.00 0.14
CA GLN A 199 -2.52 -2.72 -0.66
C GLN A 199 -1.10 -2.50 -0.12
N ASN A 200 -0.73 -1.28 0.28
CA ASN A 200 0.56 -1.03 0.93
C ASN A 200 0.71 -1.81 2.24
N LEU A 201 -0.31 -1.83 3.10
CA LEU A 201 -0.27 -2.60 4.36
C LEU A 201 -0.05 -4.09 4.09
N VAL A 202 -0.75 -4.67 3.11
CA VAL A 202 -0.54 -6.07 2.71
C VAL A 202 0.89 -6.30 2.23
N LEU A 203 1.41 -5.42 1.36
CA LEU A 203 2.75 -5.55 0.80
C LEU A 203 3.86 -5.35 1.84
N HIS A 204 3.67 -4.49 2.84
CA HIS A 204 4.59 -4.35 3.98
C HIS A 204 4.59 -5.59 4.87
N ASN A 205 3.46 -6.29 4.95
CA ASN A 205 3.28 -7.48 5.76
C ASN A 205 3.22 -8.78 4.94
N ARG A 206 3.86 -8.81 3.77
CA ARG A 206 3.81 -9.94 2.81
C ARG A 206 4.21 -11.29 3.42
N LEU A 207 5.10 -11.30 4.41
CA LEU A 207 5.51 -12.52 5.12
C LEU A 207 4.33 -13.22 5.82
N LEU A 208 3.33 -12.47 6.30
CA LEU A 208 2.12 -13.04 6.89
C LEU A 208 1.29 -13.79 5.84
N ILE A 209 1.19 -13.21 4.62
CA ILE A 209 0.49 -13.85 3.49
C ILE A 209 1.22 -15.13 3.07
N GLN A 210 2.54 -15.06 2.89
CA GLN A 210 3.37 -16.22 2.52
C GLN A 210 3.23 -17.35 3.54
N LYS A 211 3.22 -17.01 4.83
CA LYS A 211 3.01 -17.98 5.92
C LYS A 211 1.61 -18.60 5.88
N LYS A 212 0.56 -17.78 5.62
CA LYS A 212 -0.83 -18.29 5.51
C LYS A 212 -0.99 -19.22 4.31
N LEU A 213 -0.29 -18.96 3.22
CA LEU A 213 -0.23 -19.80 2.02
C LEU A 213 0.71 -21.02 2.18
N HIS A 214 1.31 -21.23 3.34
CA HIS A 214 2.26 -22.31 3.61
C HIS A 214 3.45 -22.36 2.64
N ILE A 215 3.86 -21.19 2.12
CA ILE A 215 5.02 -21.08 1.23
C ILE A 215 6.27 -20.85 2.07
N ARG A 216 7.26 -21.73 1.92
CA ARG A 216 8.54 -21.57 2.60
C ARG A 216 9.38 -20.49 1.91
N PRO A 217 10.11 -19.64 2.66
CA PRO A 217 10.93 -18.58 2.08
C PRO A 217 11.92 -19.07 1.00
N GLU A 218 12.53 -20.23 1.22
CA GLU A 218 13.48 -20.86 0.28
C GLU A 218 12.84 -21.36 -1.01
N ASP A 219 11.51 -21.47 -1.06
CA ASP A 219 10.77 -21.89 -2.26
C ASP A 219 10.37 -20.68 -3.14
N ILE A 220 10.48 -19.48 -2.63
CA ILE A 220 10.13 -18.25 -3.36
C ILE A 220 11.26 -17.89 -4.32
N VAL A 221 10.93 -17.78 -5.60
CA VAL A 221 11.84 -17.24 -6.63
C VAL A 221 11.79 -15.72 -6.64
N ILE A 222 10.59 -15.17 -6.60
CA ILE A 222 10.33 -13.72 -6.56
C ILE A 222 8.89 -13.49 -6.10
N ASP A 223 8.68 -12.38 -5.38
CA ASP A 223 7.36 -11.92 -4.97
C ASP A 223 7.27 -10.40 -5.07
N ASN A 224 6.28 -9.88 -5.79
CA ASN A 224 6.09 -8.43 -5.97
C ASN A 224 4.73 -8.14 -6.62
N PRO A 225 4.25 -6.89 -6.62
CA PRO A 225 3.26 -6.45 -7.62
C PRO A 225 3.76 -6.77 -9.03
N TYR A 226 2.89 -7.38 -9.84
CA TYR A 226 3.25 -7.78 -11.19
C TYR A 226 2.50 -6.98 -12.22
N PHE A 227 3.18 -6.60 -13.30
CA PHE A 227 2.54 -5.93 -14.42
C PHE A 227 3.15 -6.36 -15.74
N GLN A 228 2.26 -6.52 -16.73
CA GLN A 228 2.55 -6.87 -18.09
C GLN A 228 2.10 -5.75 -19.01
N ARG A 229 3.00 -5.26 -19.86
CA ARG A 229 2.63 -4.24 -20.86
C ARG A 229 1.75 -4.83 -21.94
N LYS A 230 0.81 -4.01 -22.44
CA LYS A 230 0.11 -4.32 -23.67
C LYS A 230 1.11 -4.33 -24.83
N THR A 231 1.03 -5.37 -25.67
CA THR A 231 1.73 -5.50 -26.97
C THR A 231 0.69 -5.83 -28.04
N ASP A 232 1.11 -5.99 -29.27
CA ASP A 232 0.22 -6.40 -30.37
C ASP A 232 -0.37 -7.81 -30.15
N THR A 233 0.35 -8.67 -29.42
CA THR A 233 -0.02 -10.08 -29.17
C THR A 233 -0.56 -10.34 -27.76
N HIS A 234 -0.34 -9.44 -26.80
CA HIS A 234 -0.74 -9.63 -25.39
C HIS A 234 -1.47 -8.42 -24.83
N LYS A 235 -2.53 -8.66 -24.09
CA LYS A 235 -3.22 -7.62 -23.31
C LYS A 235 -2.36 -7.18 -22.13
N GLY A 236 -2.49 -5.92 -21.71
CA GLY A 236 -1.89 -5.44 -20.48
C GLY A 236 -2.57 -6.09 -19.26
N CYS A 237 -1.80 -6.41 -18.23
CA CYS A 237 -2.28 -6.96 -16.98
C CYS A 237 -1.53 -6.36 -15.79
N GLN A 238 -2.24 -6.13 -14.69
CA GLN A 238 -1.68 -5.74 -13.40
C GLN A 238 -2.27 -6.64 -12.32
N ILE A 239 -1.38 -7.20 -11.50
CA ILE A 239 -1.70 -8.04 -10.35
C ILE A 239 -1.20 -7.31 -9.11
N ASP A 240 -2.03 -7.21 -8.09
CA ASP A 240 -1.73 -6.45 -6.88
C ASP A 240 -0.54 -7.03 -6.10
N TYR A 241 -0.48 -8.36 -6.04
CA TYR A 241 0.65 -9.10 -5.47
C TYR A 241 0.73 -10.46 -6.12
N MET A 242 1.92 -10.88 -6.55
CA MET A 242 2.14 -12.21 -7.13
C MET A 242 3.38 -12.85 -6.56
N ILE A 243 3.29 -14.14 -6.22
CA ILE A 243 4.39 -14.94 -5.70
C ILE A 243 4.69 -16.05 -6.71
N GLN A 244 5.93 -16.11 -7.18
CA GLN A 244 6.41 -17.22 -8.02
C GLN A 244 7.30 -18.13 -7.20
N THR A 245 7.00 -19.44 -7.21
CA THR A 245 7.82 -20.44 -6.54
C THR A 245 8.70 -21.22 -7.53
N LYS A 246 9.73 -21.89 -7.02
CA LYS A 246 10.63 -22.76 -7.78
C LYS A 246 9.93 -23.98 -8.40
N PHE A 247 8.68 -24.26 -7.97
CA PHE A 247 7.86 -25.36 -8.49
C PHE A 247 6.94 -24.94 -9.64
N ASN A 248 7.21 -23.80 -10.29
CA ASN A 248 6.39 -23.22 -11.34
C ASN A 248 4.95 -22.90 -10.90
N ASN A 249 4.73 -22.60 -9.62
CA ASN A 249 3.47 -22.09 -9.11
C ASN A 249 3.48 -20.57 -9.08
N LEU A 250 2.38 -19.97 -9.50
CA LEU A 250 2.12 -18.55 -9.45
C LEU A 250 0.88 -18.32 -8.56
N PHE A 251 1.10 -17.80 -7.35
CA PHE A 251 0.01 -17.33 -6.51
C PHE A 251 -0.34 -15.92 -6.95
N VAL A 252 -1.54 -15.77 -7.48
CA VAL A 252 -2.03 -14.51 -8.05
C VAL A 252 -3.02 -13.90 -7.07
N CYS A 253 -2.59 -12.85 -6.37
CA CYS A 253 -3.36 -12.26 -5.28
C CYS A 253 -4.12 -11.01 -5.75
N GLU A 254 -5.42 -10.99 -5.45
CA GLU A 254 -6.29 -9.83 -5.52
C GLU A 254 -6.47 -9.26 -4.13
N ILE A 255 -6.36 -7.94 -3.97
CA ILE A 255 -6.44 -7.27 -2.68
C ILE A 255 -7.66 -6.35 -2.66
N LYS A 256 -8.59 -6.58 -1.73
CA LYS A 256 -9.86 -5.83 -1.60
C LYS A 256 -10.03 -5.23 -0.21
N PHE A 257 -10.17 -3.91 -0.16
CA PHE A 257 -10.55 -3.19 1.05
C PHE A 257 -12.01 -2.74 0.92
N SER A 258 -12.89 -3.34 1.67
CA SER A 258 -14.32 -3.04 1.62
C SER A 258 -14.90 -2.93 3.03
N LYS A 259 -15.88 -2.03 3.20
CA LYS A 259 -16.69 -1.96 4.41
C LYS A 259 -17.68 -3.15 4.50
N ASN A 260 -18.15 -3.61 3.36
CA ASN A 260 -19.08 -4.74 3.23
C ASN A 260 -18.31 -5.97 2.75
N GLU A 261 -18.94 -7.12 2.85
CA GLU A 261 -18.42 -8.36 2.25
C GLU A 261 -18.10 -8.19 0.77
N VAL A 262 -17.05 -8.87 0.33
CA VAL A 262 -16.63 -8.87 -1.08
C VAL A 262 -17.60 -9.77 -1.87
N GLY A 263 -18.25 -9.19 -2.87
CA GLY A 263 -19.24 -9.88 -3.72
C GLY A 263 -18.62 -10.67 -4.87
N VAL A 264 -19.47 -11.38 -5.61
CA VAL A 264 -19.07 -12.28 -6.72
C VAL A 264 -18.34 -11.60 -7.87
N ASP A 265 -18.47 -10.29 -8.01
CA ASP A 265 -17.78 -9.53 -9.07
C ASP A 265 -16.26 -9.71 -9.02
N VAL A 266 -15.70 -10.00 -7.83
CA VAL A 266 -14.26 -10.25 -7.65
C VAL A 266 -13.79 -11.48 -8.45
N ILE A 267 -14.64 -12.47 -8.64
CA ILE A 267 -14.36 -13.67 -9.44
C ILE A 267 -14.14 -13.26 -10.90
N GLN A 268 -15.07 -12.50 -11.46
CA GLN A 268 -14.97 -12.03 -12.85
C GLN A 268 -13.73 -11.14 -13.07
N GLU A 269 -13.44 -10.25 -12.12
CA GLU A 269 -12.25 -9.42 -12.17
C GLU A 269 -10.96 -10.26 -12.17
N MET A 270 -10.91 -11.31 -11.35
CA MET A 270 -9.75 -12.21 -11.31
C MET A 270 -9.66 -13.06 -12.58
N GLU A 271 -10.76 -13.62 -13.07
CA GLU A 271 -10.78 -14.35 -14.34
C GLU A 271 -10.26 -13.49 -15.50
N GLU A 272 -10.70 -12.22 -15.56
CA GLU A 272 -10.20 -11.28 -16.57
C GLU A 272 -8.70 -11.02 -16.44
N LYS A 273 -8.18 -10.84 -15.23
CA LYS A 273 -6.75 -10.68 -14.97
C LYS A 273 -5.97 -11.94 -15.40
N LEU A 274 -6.45 -13.13 -15.03
CA LEU A 274 -5.81 -14.40 -15.40
C LEU A 274 -5.84 -14.63 -16.92
N SER A 275 -6.93 -14.29 -17.61
CA SER A 275 -7.04 -14.41 -19.07
C SER A 275 -6.06 -13.51 -19.82
N ARG A 276 -5.66 -12.39 -19.23
CA ARG A 276 -4.70 -11.43 -19.81
C ARG A 276 -3.26 -11.80 -19.50
N LEU A 277 -3.02 -12.53 -18.43
CA LEU A 277 -1.70 -12.90 -17.99
C LEU A 277 -1.07 -13.93 -18.95
N THR A 278 0.14 -13.64 -19.45
CA THR A 278 0.85 -14.56 -20.33
C THR A 278 1.32 -15.78 -19.57
N GLN A 279 0.68 -16.93 -19.81
CA GLN A 279 0.98 -18.16 -19.11
C GLN A 279 2.14 -18.92 -19.75
N PRO A 280 3.28 -19.14 -19.06
CA PRO A 280 4.30 -20.05 -19.53
C PRO A 280 3.80 -21.51 -19.47
N ARG A 281 4.19 -22.32 -20.44
CA ARG A 281 3.88 -23.75 -20.44
C ARG A 281 4.47 -24.42 -19.17
N GLY A 282 3.66 -25.23 -18.49
CA GLY A 282 4.07 -25.97 -17.30
C GLY A 282 4.00 -25.17 -16.00
N PHE A 283 3.32 -24.01 -16.02
CA PHE A 283 3.01 -23.25 -14.80
C PHE A 283 1.57 -23.43 -14.35
N SER A 284 1.37 -23.48 -13.03
CA SER A 284 0.05 -23.49 -12.41
C SER A 284 -0.27 -22.11 -11.82
N TYR A 285 -1.53 -21.69 -11.91
CA TYR A 285 -2.05 -20.49 -11.28
C TYR A 285 -2.90 -20.84 -10.07
N TRP A 286 -2.67 -20.11 -8.99
CA TRP A 286 -3.38 -20.25 -7.72
C TRP A 286 -3.97 -18.89 -7.37
N PRO A 287 -5.25 -18.62 -7.73
CA PRO A 287 -5.90 -17.36 -7.39
C PRO A 287 -6.11 -17.27 -5.89
N VAL A 288 -5.72 -16.12 -5.31
CA VAL A 288 -5.83 -15.83 -3.88
C VAL A 288 -6.59 -14.52 -3.71
N LEU A 289 -7.55 -14.49 -2.79
CA LEU A 289 -8.24 -13.26 -2.40
C LEU A 289 -7.77 -12.83 -1.02
N ILE A 290 -7.28 -11.58 -0.91
CA ILE A 290 -6.90 -10.96 0.36
C ILE A 290 -7.90 -9.85 0.62
N HIS A 291 -8.62 -9.93 1.73
CA HIS A 291 -9.71 -9.01 2.05
C HIS A 291 -9.73 -8.60 3.52
N VAL A 292 -10.69 -7.76 3.87
CA VAL A 292 -11.12 -7.47 5.24
C VAL A 292 -12.65 -7.37 5.24
N ASN A 293 -13.31 -7.75 6.32
CA ASN A 293 -14.77 -7.76 6.51
C ASN A 293 -15.55 -8.86 5.77
N GLY A 294 -14.91 -9.96 5.44
CA GLY A 294 -15.59 -11.13 4.92
C GLY A 294 -15.82 -11.10 3.42
N VAL A 295 -16.31 -12.21 2.92
CA VAL A 295 -16.76 -12.43 1.55
C VAL A 295 -18.15 -13.03 1.55
N SER A 296 -18.91 -12.85 0.48
CA SER A 296 -20.24 -13.45 0.38
C SER A 296 -20.17 -14.98 0.27
N GLU A 297 -21.17 -15.69 0.80
CA GLU A 297 -21.30 -17.16 0.68
C GLU A 297 -21.09 -17.64 -0.76
N LYS A 298 -21.60 -16.91 -1.75
CA LYS A 298 -21.42 -17.24 -3.17
C LYS A 298 -19.96 -17.22 -3.62
N VAL A 299 -19.11 -16.42 -3.02
CA VAL A 299 -17.65 -16.40 -3.31
C VAL A 299 -16.99 -17.61 -2.69
N GLU A 300 -17.35 -17.95 -1.43
CA GLU A 300 -16.84 -19.16 -0.74
C GLU A 300 -17.27 -20.43 -1.47
N ASP A 301 -18.56 -20.58 -1.75
CA ASP A 301 -19.15 -21.76 -2.39
C ASP A 301 -18.65 -21.97 -3.83
N SER A 302 -18.19 -20.91 -4.50
CA SER A 302 -17.65 -21.02 -5.86
C SER A 302 -16.44 -21.92 -5.96
N GLY A 303 -15.65 -22.05 -4.89
CA GLY A 303 -14.35 -22.76 -4.90
C GLY A 303 -13.35 -22.18 -5.90
N PHE A 304 -13.56 -20.95 -6.37
CA PHE A 304 -12.71 -20.32 -7.39
C PHE A 304 -11.34 -19.94 -6.84
N PHE A 305 -11.30 -19.35 -5.65
CA PHE A 305 -10.05 -18.97 -5.00
C PHE A 305 -9.44 -20.17 -4.27
N THR A 306 -8.17 -20.39 -4.49
CA THR A 306 -7.40 -21.42 -3.77
C THR A 306 -7.31 -21.12 -2.28
N GLU A 307 -7.22 -19.84 -1.94
CA GLU A 307 -7.20 -19.36 -0.57
C GLU A 307 -7.90 -18.00 -0.49
N ILE A 308 -8.71 -17.82 0.57
CA ILE A 308 -9.36 -16.55 0.90
C ILE A 308 -8.81 -16.13 2.26
N ILE A 309 -8.06 -15.02 2.29
CA ILE A 309 -7.33 -14.56 3.47
C ILE A 309 -8.01 -13.30 4.03
N ASP A 310 -8.60 -13.40 5.22
CA ASP A 310 -9.00 -12.23 5.98
C ASP A 310 -7.75 -11.60 6.63
N PHE A 311 -7.28 -10.49 6.07
CA PHE A 311 -6.13 -9.77 6.58
C PHE A 311 -6.36 -9.19 7.99
N GLY A 312 -7.63 -9.03 8.38
CA GLY A 312 -8.03 -8.61 9.71
C GLY A 312 -7.67 -9.61 10.81
N GLU A 313 -7.55 -10.91 10.47
CA GLU A 313 -7.15 -11.94 11.42
C GLU A 313 -5.78 -11.64 12.06
N PHE A 314 -4.88 -10.97 11.35
CA PHE A 314 -3.56 -10.58 11.86
C PHE A 314 -3.60 -9.46 12.92
N LEU A 315 -4.76 -8.82 13.09
CA LEU A 315 -5.06 -7.81 14.13
C LEU A 315 -6.13 -8.30 15.13
N SER A 316 -6.55 -9.54 15.03
CA SER A 316 -7.50 -10.14 15.97
C SER A 316 -6.80 -10.47 17.29
N TRP A 317 -7.57 -10.47 18.38
CA TRP A 317 -7.10 -10.95 19.66
C TRP A 317 -6.90 -12.46 19.57
N SER A 318 -5.69 -12.94 19.85
CA SER A 318 -5.40 -14.37 20.09
C SER A 318 -5.86 -14.79 21.46
#